data_074c5013cf3b7b803167b4f9a41d09d1
#
_entry.id   074c5013cf3b7b803167b4f9a41d09d1
#
_cell.length_a   1.000
_cell.length_b   1.000
_cell.length_c   1.000
_cell.angle_alpha   90.00
_cell.angle_beta   90.00
_cell.angle_gamma   90.00
#
_symmetry.space_group_name_H-M   'P 1'
#
loop_
_entity.id
_entity.type
_entity.pdbx_description
1 polymer ?
#
loop_
_entity_poly.entity_id
_entity_poly.type
_entity_poly.pdbx_seq_one_letter_code
_entity_poly.pdbx_strand_id
1 'polypeptide(L)'
;NGDPEIYGGLTVKDIVTLMEDVLRDAQAEFLRRENDLIPPGYLTEEMMTRLGMTTYGIRDMLMSMYAAGEAVADEKKRRRKLPRSHILTLARFLLAWISCEGGSHVYLVAGGENPSLEAYCLDASDAADPLLSCHSTVSMSGTLRPLDVYVKELGLYDPVTDSRPSPFPPENLKVGYVRDVSTKYDELNGGEDTYERLKRYVIDLVGCVHRSTAVFFPSYSLMDRFIADGVPGMLGREVYYEKSGMPQSELMEQMVDFKCSEGAVLFAVTGGRVSEGLDFPGKELELAILVGIPYAKPSAKQDALIHYCQGRYGSGWDMAVKVPAVRKMRQAIGRLIRSETDRGVAVILDRRAADLAGIDAEYMEDPVVSVRDFFGHT
;
A
#
# COMPACT_ATOMS: atom_id res chain seq x y z
N ASN A 1 -16.93 39.66 11.51
CA ASN A 1 -17.40 38.67 10.54
C ASN A 1 -17.53 37.34 11.29
N GLY A 2 -18.74 37.05 11.82
CA GLY A 2 -19.03 35.77 12.49
C GLY A 2 -18.97 34.63 11.50
N ASP A 3 -18.62 33.42 11.96
CA ASP A 3 -18.72 32.20 11.16
C ASP A 3 -20.19 32.04 10.70
N PRO A 4 -20.41 31.70 9.42
CA PRO A 4 -21.78 31.56 8.91
C PRO A 4 -22.50 30.41 9.64
N GLU A 5 -23.75 30.70 10.06
CA GLU A 5 -24.65 29.67 10.57
C GLU A 5 -24.96 28.66 9.47
N ILE A 6 -24.96 27.38 9.83
CA ILE A 6 -25.25 26.28 8.92
C ILE A 6 -26.60 25.69 9.20
N TYR A 7 -26.92 25.45 10.48
CA TYR A 7 -28.15 24.77 10.89
C TYR A 7 -28.50 25.05 12.37
N GLY A 8 -29.67 25.60 12.66
CA GLY A 8 -30.19 25.71 14.03
C GLY A 8 -29.29 26.46 15.01
N GLY A 9 -28.61 27.52 14.57
CA GLY A 9 -27.64 28.29 15.36
C GLY A 9 -26.22 27.74 15.35
N LEU A 10 -25.96 26.55 14.78
CA LEU A 10 -24.62 25.94 14.68
C LEU A 10 -23.83 26.52 13.53
N THR A 11 -22.56 26.78 13.78
CA THR A 11 -21.58 27.23 12.79
C THR A 11 -20.64 26.09 12.35
N VAL A 12 -19.86 26.30 11.28
CA VAL A 12 -18.82 25.34 10.87
C VAL A 12 -17.83 25.11 11.99
N LYS A 13 -17.48 26.15 12.73
CA LYS A 13 -16.52 26.08 13.83
C LYS A 13 -17.00 25.16 14.94
N ASP A 14 -18.30 25.23 15.27
CA ASP A 14 -18.89 24.37 16.31
C ASP A 14 -18.79 22.89 15.91
N ILE A 15 -19.02 22.57 14.64
CA ILE A 15 -18.88 21.20 14.13
C ILE A 15 -17.41 20.74 14.10
N VAL A 16 -16.47 21.61 13.74
CA VAL A 16 -15.04 21.27 13.78
C VAL A 16 -14.59 21.00 15.21
N THR A 17 -14.97 21.87 16.16
CA THR A 17 -14.65 21.67 17.59
C THR A 17 -15.27 20.37 18.13
N LEU A 18 -16.53 20.09 17.76
CA LEU A 18 -17.16 18.81 18.10
C LEU A 18 -16.34 17.61 17.60
N MET A 19 -15.89 17.66 16.34
CA MET A 19 -15.11 16.55 15.76
C MET A 19 -13.74 16.38 16.42
N GLU A 20 -13.09 17.50 16.78
CA GLU A 20 -11.82 17.48 17.52
C GLU A 20 -12.00 16.86 18.90
N ASP A 21 -13.09 17.19 19.61
CA ASP A 21 -13.40 16.62 20.91
C ASP A 21 -13.73 15.13 20.81
N VAL A 22 -14.58 14.73 19.86
CA VAL A 22 -14.91 13.30 19.62
C VAL A 22 -13.66 12.49 19.28
N LEU A 23 -12.77 13.01 18.44
CA LEU A 23 -11.51 12.35 18.10
C LEU A 23 -10.63 12.18 19.34
N ARG A 24 -10.50 13.21 20.16
CA ARG A 24 -9.71 13.19 21.41
C ARG A 24 -10.24 12.15 22.40
N ASP A 25 -11.55 12.11 22.57
CA ASP A 25 -12.19 11.17 23.50
C ASP A 25 -12.08 9.73 22.98
N ALA A 26 -12.27 9.51 21.66
CA ALA A 26 -12.04 8.21 21.03
C ALA A 26 -10.59 7.72 21.23
N GLN A 27 -9.61 8.63 21.12
CA GLN A 27 -8.22 8.28 21.38
C GLN A 27 -7.99 7.91 22.86
N ALA A 28 -8.53 8.69 23.80
CA ALA A 28 -8.38 8.43 25.21
C ALA A 28 -9.00 7.09 25.64
N GLU A 29 -10.16 6.77 25.08
CA GLU A 29 -10.94 5.59 25.44
C GLU A 29 -10.43 4.32 24.75
N PHE A 30 -10.17 4.36 23.45
CA PHE A 30 -9.94 3.16 22.65
C PHE A 30 -8.49 2.95 22.18
N LEU A 31 -7.70 4.02 21.99
CA LEU A 31 -6.37 3.89 21.38
C LEU A 31 -5.36 3.29 22.36
N ARG A 32 -4.79 2.12 22.00
CA ARG A 32 -3.72 1.43 22.75
C ARG A 32 -2.50 1.13 21.87
N ARG A 33 -2.71 1.11 20.55
CA ARG A 33 -1.70 0.87 19.52
C ARG A 33 -1.61 2.09 18.59
N GLU A 34 -1.03 1.96 17.45
CA GLU A 34 -0.99 3.00 16.40
C GLU A 34 -2.39 3.33 15.87
N ASN A 35 -3.24 2.30 15.75
CA ASN A 35 -4.68 2.40 15.51
C ASN A 35 -5.42 1.31 16.26
N ASP A 36 -6.66 1.58 16.64
CA ASP A 36 -7.54 0.61 17.27
C ASP A 36 -8.99 0.78 16.83
N LEU A 37 -9.78 -0.29 17.01
CA LEU A 37 -11.19 -0.31 16.65
C LEU A 37 -11.99 0.55 17.62
N ILE A 38 -12.97 1.26 17.09
CA ILE A 38 -14.04 1.92 17.86
C ILE A 38 -15.39 1.26 17.53
N PRO A 39 -16.38 1.29 18.45
CA PRO A 39 -17.67 0.69 18.20
C PRO A 39 -18.37 1.26 16.96
N PRO A 40 -19.10 0.42 16.19
CA PRO A 40 -20.03 0.92 15.19
C PRO A 40 -21.02 1.91 15.84
N GLY A 41 -21.32 3.00 15.14
CA GLY A 41 -22.25 4.02 15.66
C GLY A 41 -21.61 5.03 16.64
N TYR A 42 -20.39 4.81 17.16
CA TYR A 42 -19.74 5.69 18.13
C TYR A 42 -19.81 7.17 17.73
N LEU A 43 -19.37 7.52 16.53
CA LEU A 43 -19.38 8.91 16.07
C LEU A 43 -20.80 9.48 15.98
N THR A 44 -21.74 8.71 15.47
CA THR A 44 -23.15 9.14 15.35
C THR A 44 -23.79 9.35 16.72
N GLU A 45 -23.53 8.46 17.69
CA GLU A 45 -24.02 8.56 19.07
C GLU A 45 -23.43 9.77 19.80
N GLU A 46 -22.12 10.02 19.63
CA GLU A 46 -21.45 11.20 20.17
C GLU A 46 -22.02 12.51 19.59
N MET A 47 -22.25 12.55 18.28
CA MET A 47 -22.89 13.70 17.64
C MET A 47 -24.32 13.91 18.16
N MET A 48 -25.11 12.85 18.28
CA MET A 48 -26.48 12.93 18.83
C MET A 48 -26.46 13.48 20.24
N THR A 49 -25.61 12.95 21.09
CA THR A 49 -25.55 13.32 22.53
C THR A 49 -25.10 14.76 22.70
N ARG A 50 -24.03 15.19 22.02
CA ARG A 50 -23.44 16.52 22.20
C ARG A 50 -24.27 17.63 21.55
N LEU A 51 -24.94 17.34 20.44
CA LEU A 51 -25.79 18.31 19.76
C LEU A 51 -27.25 18.29 20.26
N GLY A 52 -27.66 17.29 21.05
CA GLY A 52 -29.05 17.11 21.47
C GLY A 52 -29.97 16.82 20.28
N MET A 53 -29.49 16.18 19.23
CA MET A 53 -30.21 15.93 17.98
C MET A 53 -30.54 14.45 17.80
N THR A 54 -31.61 14.20 17.06
CA THR A 54 -31.88 12.84 16.54
C THR A 54 -31.04 12.55 15.31
N THR A 55 -30.96 11.29 14.89
CA THR A 55 -30.27 10.89 13.64
C THR A 55 -30.78 11.67 12.42
N TYR A 56 -32.09 11.96 12.35
CA TYR A 56 -32.66 12.79 11.29
C TYR A 56 -32.15 14.23 11.35
N GLY A 57 -32.13 14.85 12.55
CA GLY A 57 -31.57 16.18 12.73
C GLY A 57 -30.10 16.30 12.32
N ILE A 58 -29.28 15.29 12.66
CA ILE A 58 -27.89 15.23 12.23
C ILE A 58 -27.79 15.15 10.70
N ARG A 59 -28.59 14.28 10.07
CA ARG A 59 -28.59 14.14 8.62
C ARG A 59 -29.00 15.45 7.92
N ASP A 60 -30.02 16.13 8.40
CA ASP A 60 -30.46 17.42 7.87
C ASP A 60 -29.40 18.50 8.02
N MET A 61 -28.72 18.54 9.17
CA MET A 61 -27.58 19.43 9.41
C MET A 61 -26.45 19.14 8.41
N LEU A 62 -26.09 17.87 8.23
CA LEU A 62 -25.01 17.47 7.29
C LEU A 62 -25.39 17.79 5.84
N MET A 63 -26.64 17.64 5.45
CA MET A 63 -27.12 18.04 4.12
C MET A 63 -27.05 19.57 3.93
N SER A 64 -27.34 20.35 4.97
CA SER A 64 -27.16 21.81 4.94
C SER A 64 -25.69 22.20 4.80
N MET A 65 -24.78 21.52 5.53
CA MET A 65 -23.33 21.67 5.37
C MET A 65 -22.87 21.31 3.95
N TYR A 66 -23.40 20.23 3.40
CA TYR A 66 -23.10 19.79 2.04
C TYR A 66 -23.47 20.88 1.02
N ALA A 67 -24.70 21.39 1.08
CA ALA A 67 -25.19 22.44 0.19
C ALA A 67 -24.35 23.74 0.32
N ALA A 68 -24.04 24.16 1.55
CA ALA A 68 -23.17 25.31 1.80
C ALA A 68 -21.75 25.09 1.22
N GLY A 69 -21.23 23.88 1.39
CA GLY A 69 -19.92 23.48 0.84
C GLY A 69 -19.88 23.45 -0.68
N GLU A 70 -20.93 23.02 -1.37
CA GLU A 70 -21.07 23.10 -2.83
C GLU A 70 -21.12 24.55 -3.31
N ALA A 71 -21.91 25.39 -2.66
CA ALA A 71 -21.98 26.81 -3.00
C ALA A 71 -20.58 27.49 -2.93
N VAL A 72 -19.77 27.17 -1.92
CA VAL A 72 -18.38 27.65 -1.79
C VAL A 72 -17.50 27.12 -2.93
N ALA A 73 -17.63 25.83 -3.29
CA ALA A 73 -16.86 25.23 -4.37
C ALA A 73 -17.22 25.85 -5.74
N ASP A 74 -18.50 26.07 -6.00
CA ASP A 74 -19.01 26.68 -7.23
C ASP A 74 -18.60 28.17 -7.35
N GLU A 75 -18.62 28.91 -6.26
CA GLU A 75 -18.15 30.30 -6.26
C GLU A 75 -16.65 30.36 -6.57
N LYS A 76 -15.82 29.46 -5.99
CA LYS A 76 -14.41 29.34 -6.32
C LYS A 76 -14.20 29.01 -7.80
N LYS A 77 -15.01 28.08 -8.35
CA LYS A 77 -14.98 27.71 -9.77
C LYS A 77 -15.31 28.90 -10.68
N ARG A 78 -16.33 29.68 -10.35
CA ARG A 78 -16.67 30.92 -11.07
C ARG A 78 -15.52 31.93 -11.04
N ARG A 79 -14.80 32.02 -9.94
CA ARG A 79 -13.60 32.87 -9.77
C ARG A 79 -12.33 32.25 -10.36
N ARG A 80 -12.40 31.14 -11.09
CA ARG A 80 -11.28 30.40 -11.67
C ARG A 80 -10.22 29.98 -10.63
N LYS A 81 -10.65 29.72 -9.39
CA LYS A 81 -9.82 29.15 -8.32
C LYS A 81 -10.10 27.67 -8.18
N LEU A 82 -9.16 26.92 -7.58
CA LEU A 82 -9.37 25.51 -7.24
C LEU A 82 -10.66 25.34 -6.42
N PRO A 83 -11.62 24.53 -6.84
CA PRO A 83 -12.94 24.41 -6.21
C PRO A 83 -12.89 23.54 -4.94
N ARG A 84 -11.92 23.74 -4.07
CA ARG A 84 -11.78 23.05 -2.80
C ARG A 84 -12.65 23.71 -1.72
N SER A 85 -13.50 22.91 -1.08
CA SER A 85 -14.30 23.34 0.07
C SER A 85 -14.11 22.33 1.20
N HIS A 86 -13.48 22.75 2.30
CA HIS A 86 -13.29 21.90 3.49
C HIS A 86 -14.62 21.53 4.14
N ILE A 87 -15.62 22.45 4.09
CA ILE A 87 -16.97 22.18 4.56
C ILE A 87 -17.58 21.01 3.79
N LEU A 88 -17.49 21.06 2.45
CA LEU A 88 -17.98 19.97 1.60
C LEU A 88 -17.27 18.65 1.89
N THR A 89 -15.96 18.69 2.09
CA THR A 89 -15.16 17.49 2.41
C THR A 89 -15.60 16.88 3.74
N LEU A 90 -15.77 17.71 4.78
CA LEU A 90 -16.25 17.24 6.09
C LEU A 90 -17.68 16.70 6.02
N ALA A 91 -18.58 17.41 5.34
CA ALA A 91 -19.96 16.95 5.18
C ALA A 91 -20.05 15.61 4.45
N ARG A 92 -19.26 15.43 3.37
CA ARG A 92 -19.17 14.16 2.64
C ARG A 92 -18.64 13.03 3.50
N PHE A 93 -17.60 13.29 4.28
CA PHE A 93 -17.04 12.31 5.20
C PHE A 93 -18.08 11.85 6.22
N LEU A 94 -18.75 12.78 6.89
CA LEU A 94 -19.75 12.45 7.92
C LEU A 94 -20.98 11.76 7.34
N LEU A 95 -21.49 12.18 6.18
CA LEU A 95 -22.59 11.50 5.48
C LEU A 95 -22.20 10.09 5.05
N ALA A 96 -20.98 9.90 4.52
CA ALA A 96 -20.46 8.59 4.17
C ALA A 96 -20.33 7.70 5.42
N TRP A 97 -19.80 8.24 6.51
CA TRP A 97 -19.67 7.51 7.78
C TRP A 97 -21.00 6.93 8.24
N ILE A 98 -22.06 7.77 8.33
CA ILE A 98 -23.40 7.34 8.75
C ILE A 98 -23.99 6.30 7.78
N SER A 99 -23.73 6.44 6.48
CA SER A 99 -24.25 5.49 5.48
C SER A 99 -23.54 4.14 5.48
N CYS A 100 -22.30 4.07 6.01
CA CYS A 100 -21.54 2.83 6.14
C CYS A 100 -21.90 2.04 7.40
N GLU A 101 -22.63 2.63 8.36
CA GLU A 101 -23.05 1.93 9.60
C GLU A 101 -23.97 0.76 9.26
N GLY A 102 -23.61 -0.43 9.73
CA GLY A 102 -24.34 -1.68 9.46
C GLY A 102 -23.89 -2.46 8.23
N GLY A 103 -22.91 -1.97 7.47
CA GLY A 103 -22.30 -2.67 6.33
C GLY A 103 -21.03 -3.48 6.70
N SER A 104 -20.27 -3.86 5.68
CA SER A 104 -18.99 -4.59 5.82
C SER A 104 -17.86 -3.63 6.19
N HIS A 105 -18.05 -2.77 7.17
CA HIS A 105 -17.09 -1.76 7.59
C HIS A 105 -16.64 -1.97 9.03
N VAL A 106 -15.41 -1.57 9.31
CA VAL A 106 -14.91 -1.36 10.68
C VAL A 106 -14.51 0.10 10.84
N TYR A 107 -14.58 0.57 12.07
CA TYR A 107 -14.33 1.95 12.43
C TYR A 107 -13.09 1.97 13.31
N LEU A 108 -12.20 2.92 13.04
CA LEU A 108 -10.90 2.99 13.69
C LEU A 108 -10.62 4.41 14.15
N VAL A 109 -9.89 4.49 15.24
CA VAL A 109 -9.20 5.70 15.69
C VAL A 109 -7.69 5.48 15.52
N ALA A 110 -6.99 6.46 14.97
CA ALA A 110 -5.55 6.47 14.85
C ALA A 110 -4.94 7.63 15.63
N GLY A 111 -3.72 7.38 16.11
CA GLY A 111 -2.89 8.36 16.83
C GLY A 111 -1.76 8.93 15.95
N GLY A 112 -0.71 9.45 16.60
CA GLY A 112 0.48 9.99 15.93
C GLY A 112 0.35 11.45 15.53
N GLU A 113 1.18 11.88 14.56
CA GLU A 113 1.23 13.28 14.12
C GLU A 113 -0.05 13.76 13.42
N ASN A 114 -0.78 12.85 12.80
CA ASN A 114 -2.03 13.15 12.08
C ASN A 114 -3.15 12.23 12.60
N PRO A 115 -3.68 12.51 13.79
CA PRO A 115 -4.74 11.70 14.37
C PRO A 115 -6.00 11.73 13.53
N SER A 116 -6.69 10.57 13.41
CA SER A 116 -7.84 10.47 12.53
C SER A 116 -8.86 9.42 12.97
N LEU A 117 -10.09 9.59 12.48
CA LEU A 117 -11.11 8.55 12.44
C LEU A 117 -11.20 7.98 11.03
N GLU A 118 -11.29 6.67 10.91
CA GLU A 118 -11.38 5.96 9.63
C GLU A 118 -12.57 4.99 9.63
N ALA A 119 -13.41 5.05 8.60
CA ALA A 119 -14.34 3.97 8.26
C ALA A 119 -13.68 3.13 7.16
N TYR A 120 -13.34 1.89 7.45
CA TYR A 120 -12.64 1.00 6.54
C TYR A 120 -13.54 -0.13 6.06
N CYS A 121 -13.73 -0.20 4.73
CA CYS A 121 -14.49 -1.26 4.10
C CYS A 121 -13.67 -2.56 4.07
N LEU A 122 -14.24 -3.65 4.59
CA LEU A 122 -13.62 -4.98 4.60
C LEU A 122 -13.97 -5.80 3.35
N ASP A 123 -15.04 -5.42 2.63
CA ASP A 123 -15.54 -6.12 1.46
C ASP A 123 -15.35 -5.30 0.18
N ALA A 124 -14.39 -5.69 -0.64
CA ALA A 124 -14.16 -5.01 -1.92
C ALA A 124 -15.33 -5.17 -2.90
N SER A 125 -16.21 -6.16 -2.69
CA SER A 125 -17.39 -6.36 -3.55
C SER A 125 -18.40 -5.22 -3.42
N ASP A 126 -18.46 -4.54 -2.27
CA ASP A 126 -19.30 -3.35 -2.08
C ASP A 126 -18.93 -2.21 -3.06
N ALA A 127 -17.65 -2.11 -3.42
CA ALA A 127 -17.16 -1.14 -4.40
C ALA A 127 -17.25 -1.62 -5.85
N ALA A 128 -17.55 -2.89 -6.09
CA ALA A 128 -17.62 -3.50 -7.42
C ALA A 128 -18.99 -3.34 -8.11
N ASP A 129 -20.03 -2.88 -7.41
CA ASP A 129 -21.37 -2.67 -7.97
C ASP A 129 -21.40 -1.95 -9.33
N PRO A 130 -20.64 -0.86 -9.57
CA PRO A 130 -20.59 -0.23 -10.87
C PRO A 130 -20.10 -1.15 -12.01
N LEU A 131 -19.19 -2.09 -11.68
CA LEU A 131 -18.69 -3.08 -12.64
C LEU A 131 -19.74 -4.14 -12.93
N LEU A 132 -20.47 -4.57 -11.90
CA LEU A 132 -21.54 -5.58 -12.01
C LEU A 132 -22.77 -5.05 -12.72
N SER A 133 -23.02 -3.75 -12.71
CA SER A 133 -24.12 -3.08 -13.41
C SER A 133 -23.88 -2.89 -14.92
N CYS A 134 -22.65 -3.10 -15.41
CA CYS A 134 -22.32 -3.03 -16.83
C CYS A 134 -22.85 -4.26 -17.59
N HIS A 135 -23.18 -4.09 -18.88
CA HIS A 135 -23.57 -5.22 -19.74
C HIS A 135 -22.49 -6.29 -19.82
N SER A 136 -21.23 -5.88 -19.86
CA SER A 136 -20.06 -6.75 -19.81
C SER A 136 -18.85 -5.98 -19.28
N THR A 137 -17.99 -6.68 -18.55
CA THR A 137 -16.77 -6.11 -17.98
C THR A 137 -15.59 -7.04 -18.27
N VAL A 138 -14.46 -6.49 -18.70
CA VAL A 138 -13.21 -7.22 -18.90
C VAL A 138 -12.15 -6.66 -17.95
N SER A 139 -11.66 -7.50 -17.05
CA SER A 139 -10.56 -7.17 -16.15
C SER A 139 -9.26 -7.82 -16.63
N MET A 140 -8.21 -7.04 -16.85
CA MET A 140 -6.92 -7.53 -17.32
C MET A 140 -5.77 -6.94 -16.50
N SER A 141 -4.84 -7.79 -16.04
CA SER A 141 -3.56 -7.37 -15.48
C SER A 141 -2.61 -8.56 -15.41
N GLY A 142 -1.31 -8.29 -15.44
CA GLY A 142 -0.27 -9.30 -15.17
C GLY A 142 -0.26 -9.81 -13.72
N THR A 143 -1.00 -9.17 -12.81
CA THR A 143 -0.97 -9.45 -11.36
C THR A 143 -2.33 -9.79 -10.74
N LEU A 144 -3.35 -10.14 -11.56
CA LEU A 144 -4.66 -10.55 -11.03
C LEU A 144 -4.62 -11.91 -10.29
N ARG A 145 -3.65 -12.75 -10.61
CA ARG A 145 -3.53 -14.07 -9.96
C ARG A 145 -3.30 -13.97 -8.45
N PRO A 146 -3.87 -14.89 -7.63
CA PRO A 146 -4.75 -16.02 -8.01
C PRO A 146 -6.12 -15.52 -8.48
N LEU A 147 -6.62 -16.04 -9.62
CA LEU A 147 -7.87 -15.55 -10.23
C LEU A 147 -9.10 -15.89 -9.40
N ASP A 148 -9.10 -17.04 -8.71
CA ASP A 148 -10.17 -17.44 -7.80
C ASP A 148 -10.30 -16.47 -6.60
N VAL A 149 -9.18 -15.95 -6.11
CA VAL A 149 -9.17 -14.91 -5.06
C VAL A 149 -9.72 -13.61 -5.60
N TYR A 150 -9.30 -13.19 -6.78
CA TYR A 150 -9.81 -11.97 -7.42
C TYR A 150 -11.32 -12.02 -7.65
N VAL A 151 -11.82 -13.17 -8.13
CA VAL A 151 -13.27 -13.42 -8.32
C VAL A 151 -14.03 -13.28 -6.99
N LYS A 152 -13.50 -13.87 -5.91
CA LYS A 152 -14.10 -13.79 -4.58
C LYS A 152 -14.07 -12.38 -4.00
N GLU A 153 -12.91 -11.69 -4.11
CA GLU A 153 -12.74 -10.31 -3.62
C GLU A 153 -13.74 -9.33 -4.25
N LEU A 154 -14.04 -9.47 -5.55
CA LEU A 154 -14.97 -8.60 -6.25
C LEU A 154 -16.41 -9.12 -6.28
N GLY A 155 -16.70 -10.29 -5.69
CA GLY A 155 -18.04 -10.87 -5.70
C GLY A 155 -18.56 -11.19 -7.11
N LEU A 156 -17.67 -11.53 -8.07
CA LEU A 156 -18.05 -11.79 -9.45
C LEU A 156 -18.81 -13.11 -9.54
N TYR A 157 -19.97 -13.08 -10.18
CA TYR A 157 -20.79 -14.28 -10.41
C TYR A 157 -20.46 -14.90 -11.77
N ASP A 158 -20.09 -16.19 -11.76
CA ASP A 158 -19.80 -17.01 -12.95
C ASP A 158 -18.91 -16.35 -14.04
N PRO A 159 -17.77 -15.75 -13.67
CA PRO A 159 -16.91 -15.09 -14.64
C PRO A 159 -16.15 -16.11 -15.48
N VAL A 160 -15.94 -15.80 -16.76
CA VAL A 160 -14.96 -16.51 -17.56
C VAL A 160 -13.57 -16.05 -17.19
N THR A 161 -12.73 -16.97 -16.75
CA THR A 161 -11.34 -16.66 -16.39
C THR A 161 -10.37 -17.27 -17.39
N ASP A 162 -9.38 -16.49 -17.84
CA ASP A 162 -8.31 -16.94 -18.71
C ASP A 162 -6.96 -16.49 -18.16
N SER A 163 -5.95 -17.31 -18.31
CA SER A 163 -4.59 -17.01 -17.87
C SER A 163 -3.58 -17.43 -18.91
N ARG A 164 -2.92 -16.46 -19.52
CA ARG A 164 -1.90 -16.69 -20.53
C ARG A 164 -0.50 -16.71 -19.89
N PRO A 165 0.44 -17.50 -20.42
CA PRO A 165 1.85 -17.39 -20.06
C PRO A 165 2.40 -16.02 -20.49
N SER A 166 3.53 -15.64 -19.91
CA SER A 166 4.27 -14.47 -20.39
C SER A 166 4.63 -14.65 -21.87
N PRO A 167 4.50 -13.62 -22.71
CA PRO A 167 4.96 -13.68 -24.09
C PRO A 167 6.49 -13.62 -24.20
N PHE A 168 7.18 -13.27 -23.12
CA PHE A 168 8.62 -13.10 -23.11
C PHE A 168 9.34 -14.42 -22.87
N PRO A 169 10.56 -14.62 -23.43
CA PRO A 169 11.36 -15.84 -23.22
C PRO A 169 11.59 -16.10 -21.73
N PRO A 170 11.23 -17.27 -21.20
CA PRO A 170 11.40 -17.58 -19.77
C PRO A 170 12.85 -17.58 -19.32
N GLU A 171 13.79 -17.88 -20.22
CA GLU A 171 15.24 -17.83 -19.96
C GLU A 171 15.79 -16.41 -19.73
N ASN A 172 15.01 -15.39 -20.05
CA ASN A 172 15.40 -13.99 -19.84
C ASN A 172 15.14 -13.52 -18.42
N LEU A 173 14.35 -14.24 -17.62
CA LEU A 173 14.05 -13.91 -16.23
C LEU A 173 14.43 -15.07 -15.31
N LYS A 174 15.36 -14.80 -14.39
CA LYS A 174 15.70 -15.73 -13.32
C LYS A 174 15.17 -15.17 -11.99
N VAL A 175 14.40 -15.98 -11.27
CA VAL A 175 13.88 -15.63 -9.94
C VAL A 175 14.37 -16.67 -8.94
N GLY A 176 15.02 -16.22 -7.88
CA GLY A 176 15.50 -17.13 -6.86
C GLY A 176 15.38 -16.59 -5.44
N TYR A 177 15.59 -17.49 -4.46
CA TYR A 177 15.52 -17.14 -3.04
C TYR A 177 16.66 -17.81 -2.25
N VAL A 178 16.96 -17.26 -1.07
CA VAL A 178 17.92 -17.80 -0.11
C VAL A 178 17.20 -18.40 1.10
N ARG A 179 17.88 -19.32 1.84
CA ARG A 179 17.26 -20.06 2.96
C ARG A 179 17.75 -19.68 4.35
N ASP A 180 18.81 -18.92 4.43
CA ASP A 180 19.54 -18.64 5.67
C ASP A 180 19.17 -17.31 6.33
N VAL A 181 18.28 -16.52 5.71
CA VAL A 181 17.75 -15.26 6.25
C VAL A 181 16.23 -15.19 6.19
N SER A 182 15.66 -14.35 7.04
CA SER A 182 14.23 -14.04 7.05
C SER A 182 13.99 -12.66 7.63
N THR A 183 13.00 -11.94 7.10
CA THR A 183 12.55 -10.65 7.67
C THR A 183 11.41 -10.81 8.68
N LYS A 184 11.21 -12.02 9.23
CA LYS A 184 10.30 -12.21 10.36
C LYS A 184 10.74 -11.35 11.52
N TYR A 185 9.79 -10.65 12.17
CA TYR A 185 10.08 -9.64 13.20
C TYR A 185 11.02 -10.16 14.30
N ASP A 186 10.73 -11.34 14.85
CA ASP A 186 11.51 -11.93 15.94
C ASP A 186 12.95 -12.29 15.51
N GLU A 187 13.12 -12.69 14.24
CA GLU A 187 14.43 -13.06 13.70
C GLU A 187 15.26 -11.85 13.28
N LEU A 188 14.58 -10.83 12.74
CA LEU A 188 15.23 -9.59 12.33
C LEU A 188 15.69 -8.74 13.53
N ASN A 189 14.98 -8.83 14.67
CA ASN A 189 15.24 -8.03 15.87
C ASN A 189 15.74 -8.86 17.06
N GLY A 190 15.72 -10.19 16.97
CA GLY A 190 16.14 -11.11 18.05
C GLY A 190 17.65 -11.39 18.09
N GLY A 191 18.43 -10.87 17.13
CA GLY A 191 19.89 -10.98 17.06
C GLY A 191 20.47 -10.20 15.88
N GLU A 192 21.73 -9.77 16.03
CA GLU A 192 22.42 -8.99 14.99
C GLU A 192 22.71 -9.81 13.72
N ASP A 193 22.80 -11.13 13.81
CA ASP A 193 23.29 -12.00 12.75
C ASP A 193 22.41 -11.97 11.47
N THR A 194 21.10 -12.04 11.59
CA THR A 194 20.19 -12.03 10.42
C THR A 194 20.21 -10.69 9.69
N TYR A 195 20.21 -9.59 10.43
CA TYR A 195 20.27 -8.25 9.85
C TYR A 195 21.62 -7.99 9.15
N GLU A 196 22.73 -8.38 9.78
CA GLU A 196 24.07 -8.25 9.18
C GLU A 196 24.21 -9.13 7.92
N ARG A 197 23.63 -10.33 7.92
CA ARG A 197 23.60 -11.19 6.71
C ARG A 197 22.79 -10.55 5.60
N LEU A 198 21.63 -9.94 5.89
CA LEU A 198 20.86 -9.23 4.89
C LEU A 198 21.65 -8.07 4.28
N LYS A 199 22.36 -7.27 5.08
CA LYS A 199 23.25 -6.21 4.59
C LYS A 199 24.33 -6.76 3.68
N ARG A 200 25.00 -7.84 4.11
CA ARG A 200 26.04 -8.49 3.32
C ARG A 200 25.49 -8.98 1.97
N TYR A 201 24.35 -9.65 1.96
CA TYR A 201 23.72 -10.07 0.70
C TYR A 201 23.45 -8.89 -0.23
N VAL A 202 22.93 -7.78 0.26
CA VAL A 202 22.68 -6.60 -0.58
C VAL A 202 24.00 -6.06 -1.14
N ILE A 203 25.03 -5.92 -0.31
CA ILE A 203 26.35 -5.43 -0.73
C ILE A 203 26.99 -6.37 -1.78
N ASP A 204 27.01 -7.66 -1.50
CA ASP A 204 27.65 -8.66 -2.37
C ASP A 204 26.91 -8.80 -3.72
N LEU A 205 25.57 -8.80 -3.71
CA LEU A 205 24.76 -8.87 -4.93
C LEU A 205 24.90 -7.61 -5.79
N VAL A 206 24.88 -6.42 -5.18
CA VAL A 206 25.11 -5.16 -5.90
C VAL A 206 26.55 -5.13 -6.44
N GLY A 207 27.52 -5.60 -5.67
CA GLY A 207 28.93 -5.62 -6.06
C GLY A 207 29.30 -6.66 -7.12
N CYS A 208 28.47 -7.71 -7.30
CA CYS A 208 28.84 -8.84 -8.14
C CYS A 208 28.72 -8.59 -9.66
N VAL A 209 27.88 -7.66 -10.09
CA VAL A 209 27.68 -7.27 -11.50
C VAL A 209 27.47 -5.76 -11.61
N HIS A 210 27.96 -5.14 -12.69
CA HIS A 210 27.74 -3.70 -12.93
C HIS A 210 26.45 -3.49 -13.72
N ARG A 211 25.30 -3.69 -13.04
CA ARG A 211 23.96 -3.58 -13.63
C ARG A 211 23.09 -2.65 -12.78
N SER A 212 22.18 -1.92 -13.43
CA SER A 212 21.18 -1.10 -12.73
C SER A 212 20.34 -2.00 -11.83
N THR A 213 20.32 -1.68 -10.54
CA THR A 213 19.79 -2.56 -9.49
C THR A 213 18.74 -1.85 -8.67
N ALA A 214 17.59 -2.50 -8.44
CA ALA A 214 16.64 -2.05 -7.42
C ALA A 214 16.66 -2.96 -6.20
N VAL A 215 16.78 -2.36 -5.01
CA VAL A 215 16.65 -3.04 -3.73
C VAL A 215 15.30 -2.67 -3.13
N PHE A 216 14.40 -3.64 -3.12
CA PHE A 216 13.03 -3.47 -2.63
C PHE A 216 12.91 -3.92 -1.19
N PHE A 217 12.60 -3.00 -0.31
CA PHE A 217 12.40 -3.26 1.12
C PHE A 217 10.92 -3.50 1.44
N PRO A 218 10.58 -4.31 2.45
CA PRO A 218 9.20 -4.55 2.87
C PRO A 218 8.55 -3.32 3.55
N SER A 219 9.37 -2.37 4.03
CA SER A 219 8.91 -1.15 4.70
C SER A 219 9.97 -0.05 4.65
N TYR A 220 9.51 1.20 4.78
CA TYR A 220 10.41 2.36 4.94
C TYR A 220 11.31 2.21 6.16
N SER A 221 10.80 1.72 7.29
CA SER A 221 11.58 1.54 8.53
C SER A 221 12.81 0.65 8.34
N LEU A 222 12.70 -0.46 7.60
CA LEU A 222 13.86 -1.31 7.32
C LEU A 222 14.80 -0.63 6.32
N MET A 223 14.28 0.02 5.31
CA MET A 223 15.09 0.79 4.36
C MET A 223 15.87 1.91 5.05
N ASP A 224 15.21 2.68 5.92
CA ASP A 224 15.84 3.78 6.68
C ASP A 224 16.93 3.25 7.62
N ARG A 225 16.75 2.06 8.20
CA ARG A 225 17.79 1.39 9.00
C ARG A 225 19.02 1.06 8.15
N PHE A 226 18.86 0.54 6.93
CA PHE A 226 19.98 0.31 6.00
C PHE A 226 20.69 1.60 5.61
N ILE A 227 19.93 2.67 5.40
CA ILE A 227 20.50 4.00 5.08
C ILE A 227 21.27 4.56 6.28
N ALA A 228 20.71 4.49 7.48
CA ALA A 228 21.33 4.97 8.71
C ALA A 228 22.63 4.23 9.06
N ASP A 229 22.70 2.94 8.74
CA ASP A 229 23.91 2.12 8.89
C ASP A 229 24.97 2.36 7.79
N GLY A 230 24.73 3.29 6.88
CA GLY A 230 25.67 3.70 5.85
C GLY A 230 25.84 2.72 4.68
N VAL A 231 24.92 1.75 4.53
CA VAL A 231 24.97 0.77 3.43
C VAL A 231 25.09 1.42 2.05
N PRO A 232 24.40 2.54 1.72
CA PRO A 232 24.56 3.21 0.44
C PRO A 232 26.02 3.57 0.12
N GLY A 233 26.77 4.04 1.11
CA GLY A 233 28.22 4.36 0.96
C GLY A 233 29.11 3.12 0.74
N MET A 234 28.67 1.94 1.16
CA MET A 234 29.41 0.69 1.00
C MET A 234 29.24 0.05 -0.38
N LEU A 235 28.22 0.50 -1.16
CA LEU A 235 27.92 -0.08 -2.47
C LEU A 235 28.90 0.37 -3.57
N GLY A 236 29.64 1.47 -3.37
CA GLY A 236 30.56 2.02 -4.35
C GLY A 236 29.90 2.51 -5.65
N ARG A 237 28.61 2.84 -5.61
CA ARG A 237 27.78 3.27 -6.74
C ARG A 237 26.88 4.42 -6.33
N GLU A 238 26.32 5.14 -7.30
CA GLU A 238 25.26 6.10 -7.03
C GLU A 238 24.02 5.38 -6.52
N VAL A 239 23.45 5.90 -5.41
CA VAL A 239 22.26 5.32 -4.78
C VAL A 239 21.15 6.37 -4.72
N TYR A 240 20.01 6.02 -5.29
CA TYR A 240 18.79 6.79 -5.28
C TYR A 240 17.79 6.15 -4.32
N TYR A 241 16.93 6.92 -3.68
CA TYR A 241 15.94 6.33 -2.75
C TYR A 241 14.59 7.01 -2.77
N GLU A 242 13.55 6.19 -2.69
CA GLU A 242 12.20 6.62 -2.38
C GLU A 242 12.10 6.91 -0.88
N LYS A 243 11.82 8.17 -0.50
CA LYS A 243 11.60 8.52 0.92
C LYS A 243 10.11 8.61 1.24
N SER A 244 9.76 8.29 2.50
CA SER A 244 8.41 8.52 3.00
C SER A 244 8.09 10.02 2.96
N GLY A 245 6.89 10.37 2.46
CA GLY A 245 6.47 11.78 2.37
C GLY A 245 7.15 12.62 1.27
N MET A 246 8.08 12.06 0.50
CA MET A 246 8.74 12.76 -0.61
C MET A 246 7.71 13.28 -1.63
N PRO A 247 7.79 14.54 -2.09
CA PRO A 247 6.96 15.07 -3.16
C PRO A 247 7.09 14.25 -4.45
N GLN A 248 6.01 14.14 -5.22
CA GLN A 248 6.02 13.37 -6.47
C GLN A 248 7.01 13.94 -7.50
N SER A 249 7.18 15.26 -7.55
CA SER A 249 8.15 15.92 -8.44
C SER A 249 9.58 15.51 -8.12
N GLU A 250 9.97 15.50 -6.84
CA GLU A 250 11.29 15.10 -6.38
C GLU A 250 11.56 13.62 -6.68
N LEU A 251 10.56 12.74 -6.47
CA LEU A 251 10.69 11.35 -6.84
C LEU A 251 10.92 11.17 -8.35
N MET A 252 10.19 11.92 -9.18
CA MET A 252 10.34 11.84 -10.64
C MET A 252 11.71 12.33 -11.11
N GLU A 253 12.25 13.38 -10.50
CA GLU A 253 13.63 13.86 -10.78
C GLU A 253 14.66 12.77 -10.45
N GLN A 254 14.58 12.18 -9.26
CA GLN A 254 15.48 11.08 -8.88
C GLN A 254 15.36 9.86 -9.82
N MET A 255 14.16 9.56 -10.31
CA MET A 255 13.97 8.45 -11.25
C MET A 255 14.58 8.74 -12.62
N VAL A 256 14.53 9.98 -13.09
CA VAL A 256 15.23 10.39 -14.32
C VAL A 256 16.73 10.21 -14.14
N ASP A 257 17.29 10.69 -13.03
CA ASP A 257 18.72 10.57 -12.74
C ASP A 257 19.16 9.09 -12.62
N PHE A 258 18.38 8.27 -11.90
CA PHE A 258 18.64 6.83 -11.80
C PHE A 258 18.69 6.15 -13.19
N LYS A 259 17.72 6.45 -14.06
CA LYS A 259 17.63 5.87 -15.41
C LYS A 259 18.78 6.30 -16.32
N CYS A 260 19.32 7.49 -16.10
CA CYS A 260 20.44 8.02 -16.85
C CYS A 260 21.81 7.53 -16.32
N SER A 261 21.86 6.99 -15.10
CA SER A 261 23.09 6.55 -14.43
C SER A 261 23.30 5.05 -14.63
N GLU A 262 24.29 4.67 -15.45
CA GLU A 262 24.61 3.27 -15.70
C GLU A 262 25.10 2.56 -14.43
N GLY A 263 24.47 1.43 -14.13
CA GLY A 263 24.81 0.62 -12.97
C GLY A 263 24.45 1.23 -11.61
N ALA A 264 23.60 2.24 -11.57
CA ALA A 264 23.11 2.85 -10.33
C ALA A 264 22.25 1.89 -9.50
N VAL A 265 22.06 2.23 -8.23
CA VAL A 265 21.25 1.47 -7.28
C VAL A 265 20.05 2.30 -6.83
N LEU A 266 18.87 1.70 -6.80
CA LEU A 266 17.65 2.32 -6.33
C LEU A 266 17.15 1.59 -5.09
N PHE A 267 17.00 2.28 -3.96
CA PHE A 267 16.33 1.79 -2.79
C PHE A 267 14.86 2.22 -2.82
N ALA A 268 13.95 1.27 -2.77
CA ALA A 268 12.51 1.52 -2.84
C ALA A 268 11.74 0.57 -1.92
N VAL A 269 10.47 0.87 -1.66
CA VAL A 269 9.59 0.00 -0.87
C VAL A 269 8.74 -0.85 -1.80
N THR A 270 8.63 -2.14 -1.50
CA THR A 270 7.77 -3.07 -2.25
C THR A 270 6.30 -2.68 -2.08
N GLY A 271 5.61 -2.38 -3.18
CA GLY A 271 4.25 -1.80 -3.15
C GLY A 271 4.26 -0.28 -2.89
N GLY A 272 5.42 0.38 -2.98
CA GLY A 272 5.56 1.82 -3.00
C GLY A 272 5.37 2.42 -4.41
N ARG A 273 5.50 3.74 -4.52
CA ARG A 273 5.26 4.49 -5.77
C ARG A 273 6.17 4.06 -6.92
N VAL A 274 7.40 3.65 -6.60
CA VAL A 274 8.37 3.16 -7.59
C VAL A 274 7.94 1.79 -8.12
N SER A 275 7.56 0.88 -7.25
CA SER A 275 7.20 -0.49 -7.64
C SER A 275 5.86 -0.58 -8.38
N GLU A 276 4.96 0.40 -8.24
CA GLU A 276 3.62 0.38 -8.86
C GLU A 276 3.46 1.31 -10.07
N GLY A 277 4.18 2.44 -10.09
CA GLY A 277 3.88 3.55 -11.01
C GLY A 277 4.93 3.80 -12.11
N LEU A 278 6.11 3.18 -12.07
CA LEU A 278 7.21 3.49 -12.98
C LEU A 278 7.58 2.33 -13.90
N ASP A 279 8.06 2.66 -15.07
CA ASP A 279 8.53 1.70 -16.07
C ASP A 279 10.04 1.81 -16.28
N PHE A 280 10.73 0.66 -16.46
CA PHE A 280 12.17 0.57 -16.62
C PHE A 280 12.50 -0.28 -17.86
N PRO A 281 12.42 0.28 -19.06
CA PRO A 281 12.70 -0.47 -20.28
C PRO A 281 14.20 -0.76 -20.46
N GLY A 282 14.49 -1.91 -21.04
CA GLY A 282 15.85 -2.30 -21.42
C GLY A 282 16.78 -2.46 -20.22
N LYS A 283 17.92 -1.76 -20.24
CA LYS A 283 18.94 -1.83 -19.19
C LYS A 283 18.71 -0.89 -18.00
N GLU A 284 17.60 -0.18 -17.96
CA GLU A 284 17.28 0.71 -16.84
C GLU A 284 17.09 -0.03 -15.52
N LEU A 285 16.76 -1.35 -15.58
CA LEU A 285 16.69 -2.22 -14.42
C LEU A 285 16.92 -3.68 -14.83
N GLU A 286 18.01 -4.30 -14.35
CA GLU A 286 18.38 -5.67 -14.68
C GLU A 286 18.47 -6.58 -13.45
N LEU A 287 18.69 -6.04 -12.25
CA LEU A 287 18.73 -6.79 -10.99
C LEU A 287 17.73 -6.23 -9.99
N ALA A 288 16.88 -7.10 -9.42
CA ALA A 288 15.98 -6.77 -8.33
C ALA A 288 16.34 -7.61 -7.09
N ILE A 289 16.60 -6.95 -5.98
CA ILE A 289 16.86 -7.59 -4.68
C ILE A 289 15.65 -7.30 -3.77
N LEU A 290 14.87 -8.33 -3.45
CA LEU A 290 13.73 -8.20 -2.54
C LEU A 290 14.19 -8.55 -1.12
N VAL A 291 14.30 -7.55 -0.25
CA VAL A 291 14.75 -7.71 1.14
C VAL A 291 13.58 -8.20 1.99
N GLY A 292 13.24 -9.48 1.84
CA GLY A 292 12.14 -10.10 2.56
C GLY A 292 10.79 -10.02 1.85
N ILE A 293 9.75 -10.43 2.58
CA ILE A 293 8.36 -10.49 2.10
C ILE A 293 7.59 -9.29 2.64
N PRO A 294 6.89 -8.50 1.80
CA PRO A 294 6.21 -7.28 2.20
C PRO A 294 4.84 -7.57 2.86
N TYR A 295 4.83 -8.38 3.94
CA TYR A 295 3.63 -8.59 4.72
C TYR A 295 3.19 -7.30 5.40
N ALA A 296 1.88 -7.08 5.45
CA ALA A 296 1.31 -5.94 6.16
C ALA A 296 1.70 -5.98 7.65
N LYS A 297 2.01 -4.80 8.21
CA LYS A 297 2.30 -4.65 9.64
C LYS A 297 1.05 -5.05 10.44
N PRO A 298 1.19 -5.83 11.53
CA PRO A 298 0.09 -6.11 12.43
C PRO A 298 -0.54 -4.81 12.96
N SER A 299 -1.86 -4.69 12.81
CA SER A 299 -2.64 -3.53 13.25
C SER A 299 -4.09 -3.96 13.48
N ALA A 300 -4.88 -3.16 14.20
CA ALA A 300 -6.30 -3.45 14.42
C ALA A 300 -7.07 -3.58 13.07
N LYS A 301 -6.72 -2.75 12.11
CA LYS A 301 -7.24 -2.79 10.74
C LYS A 301 -6.91 -4.12 10.04
N GLN A 302 -5.65 -4.57 10.13
CA GLN A 302 -5.21 -5.83 9.52
C GLN A 302 -5.85 -7.04 10.20
N ASP A 303 -5.96 -7.01 11.54
CA ASP A 303 -6.61 -8.06 12.32
C ASP A 303 -8.09 -8.19 11.92
N ALA A 304 -8.80 -7.06 11.79
CA ALA A 304 -10.19 -7.04 11.35
C ALA A 304 -10.38 -7.62 9.93
N LEU A 305 -9.49 -7.27 8.99
CA LEU A 305 -9.52 -7.81 7.63
C LEU A 305 -9.26 -9.31 7.61
N ILE A 306 -8.29 -9.81 8.38
CA ILE A 306 -8.01 -11.25 8.52
C ILE A 306 -9.26 -11.96 9.06
N HIS A 307 -9.86 -11.42 10.11
CA HIS A 307 -11.06 -12.00 10.72
C HIS A 307 -12.24 -12.04 9.73
N TYR A 308 -12.47 -10.94 9.02
CA TYR A 308 -13.49 -10.87 7.98
C TYR A 308 -13.27 -11.89 6.88
N CYS A 309 -12.08 -11.96 6.31
CA CYS A 309 -11.73 -12.91 5.27
C CYS A 309 -11.83 -14.37 5.77
N GLN A 310 -11.50 -14.64 7.04
CA GLN A 310 -11.67 -15.96 7.66
C GLN A 310 -13.14 -16.34 7.73
N GLY A 311 -14.01 -15.45 8.18
CA GLY A 311 -15.45 -15.72 8.28
C GLY A 311 -16.13 -15.90 6.92
N ARG A 312 -15.76 -15.06 5.95
CA ARG A 312 -16.43 -15.05 4.63
C ARG A 312 -15.88 -16.09 3.65
N TYR A 313 -14.58 -16.35 3.67
CA TYR A 313 -13.89 -17.16 2.64
C TYR A 313 -13.19 -18.38 3.21
N GLY A 314 -13.13 -18.54 4.55
CA GLY A 314 -12.45 -19.65 5.22
C GLY A 314 -10.91 -19.58 5.17
N SER A 315 -10.33 -18.46 4.72
CA SER A 315 -8.89 -18.31 4.48
C SER A 315 -8.43 -16.88 4.78
N GLY A 316 -8.45 -16.52 6.07
CA GLY A 316 -8.15 -15.15 6.52
C GLY A 316 -6.74 -14.70 6.19
N TRP A 317 -5.74 -15.48 6.63
CA TRP A 317 -4.34 -15.12 6.44
C TRP A 317 -3.92 -15.09 4.96
N ASP A 318 -4.34 -16.10 4.18
CA ASP A 318 -3.94 -16.16 2.79
C ASP A 318 -4.52 -15.01 1.99
N MET A 319 -5.80 -14.68 2.19
CA MET A 319 -6.47 -13.60 1.46
C MET A 319 -6.03 -12.21 1.91
N ALA A 320 -5.92 -11.97 3.21
CA ALA A 320 -5.65 -10.65 3.75
C ALA A 320 -4.15 -10.29 3.83
N VAL A 321 -3.25 -11.29 3.79
CA VAL A 321 -1.81 -11.07 4.01
C VAL A 321 -0.96 -11.64 2.89
N LYS A 322 -1.05 -12.95 2.60
CA LYS A 322 -0.17 -13.58 1.60
C LYS A 322 -0.43 -13.09 0.18
N VAL A 323 -1.68 -13.14 -0.28
CA VAL A 323 -2.02 -12.75 -1.66
C VAL A 323 -1.62 -11.30 -1.97
N PRO A 324 -1.92 -10.30 -1.12
CA PRO A 324 -1.45 -8.94 -1.33
C PRO A 324 0.08 -8.83 -1.39
N ALA A 325 0.81 -9.54 -0.52
CA ALA A 325 2.26 -9.55 -0.54
C ALA A 325 2.84 -10.14 -1.84
N VAL A 326 2.31 -11.29 -2.27
CA VAL A 326 2.69 -11.95 -3.52
C VAL A 326 2.42 -11.04 -4.73
N ARG A 327 1.26 -10.36 -4.77
CA ARG A 327 0.95 -9.39 -5.84
C ARG A 327 1.99 -8.26 -5.90
N LYS A 328 2.36 -7.68 -4.76
CA LYS A 328 3.40 -6.64 -4.67
C LYS A 328 4.77 -7.15 -5.12
N MET A 329 5.17 -8.35 -4.71
CA MET A 329 6.43 -8.95 -5.16
C MET A 329 6.44 -9.21 -6.67
N ARG A 330 5.35 -9.74 -7.21
CA ARG A 330 5.20 -9.93 -8.66
C ARG A 330 5.25 -8.62 -9.44
N GLN A 331 4.69 -7.55 -8.91
CA GLN A 331 4.80 -6.22 -9.51
C GLN A 331 6.25 -5.72 -9.52
N ALA A 332 7.00 -5.91 -8.45
CA ALA A 332 8.41 -5.55 -8.38
C ALA A 332 9.27 -6.39 -9.34
N ILE A 333 9.11 -7.71 -9.35
CA ILE A 333 9.81 -8.64 -10.25
C ILE A 333 9.45 -8.34 -11.72
N GLY A 334 8.16 -8.06 -11.99
CA GLY A 334 7.67 -7.74 -13.33
C GLY A 334 8.22 -6.44 -13.92
N ARG A 335 8.99 -5.64 -13.15
CA ARG A 335 9.71 -4.47 -13.69
C ARG A 335 10.94 -4.84 -14.50
N LEU A 336 11.45 -6.05 -14.33
CA LEU A 336 12.68 -6.51 -14.99
C LEU A 336 12.50 -6.83 -16.48
N ILE A 337 11.29 -7.25 -16.89
CA ILE A 337 11.05 -7.70 -18.28
C ILE A 337 9.90 -6.91 -18.87
N ARG A 338 10.17 -6.16 -19.95
CA ARG A 338 9.22 -5.34 -20.70
C ARG A 338 9.20 -5.65 -22.20
N SER A 339 10.30 -6.23 -22.68
CA SER A 339 10.46 -6.62 -24.07
C SER A 339 11.03 -8.03 -24.19
N GLU A 340 11.06 -8.58 -25.40
CA GLU A 340 11.63 -9.89 -25.70
C GLU A 340 13.16 -9.94 -25.51
N THR A 341 13.80 -8.78 -25.47
CA THR A 341 15.26 -8.67 -25.34
C THR A 341 15.73 -8.31 -23.94
N ASP A 342 14.80 -7.93 -23.04
CA ASP A 342 15.17 -7.62 -21.67
C ASP A 342 15.61 -8.88 -20.93
N ARG A 343 16.61 -8.74 -20.07
CA ARG A 343 17.13 -9.81 -19.21
C ARG A 343 17.24 -9.32 -17.79
N GLY A 344 16.79 -10.14 -16.83
CA GLY A 344 16.83 -9.73 -15.44
C GLY A 344 16.88 -10.87 -14.46
N VAL A 345 17.42 -10.57 -13.27
CA VAL A 345 17.44 -11.49 -12.13
C VAL A 345 16.72 -10.85 -10.94
N ALA A 346 15.86 -11.62 -10.29
CA ALA A 346 15.28 -11.26 -9.00
C ALA A 346 15.79 -12.20 -7.91
N VAL A 347 16.33 -11.65 -6.82
CA VAL A 347 16.79 -12.41 -5.65
C VAL A 347 15.95 -12.04 -4.43
N ILE A 348 15.29 -13.04 -3.84
CA ILE A 348 14.44 -12.86 -2.65
C ILE A 348 15.23 -13.27 -1.42
N LEU A 349 15.52 -12.31 -0.55
CA LEU A 349 16.27 -12.51 0.68
C LEU A 349 15.33 -12.92 1.83
N ASP A 350 14.64 -14.04 1.65
CA ASP A 350 13.78 -14.62 2.70
C ASP A 350 13.47 -16.10 2.42
N ARG A 351 13.76 -16.98 3.40
CA ARG A 351 13.50 -18.42 3.26
C ARG A 351 12.02 -18.77 3.08
N ARG A 352 11.09 -17.92 3.56
CA ARG A 352 9.65 -18.13 3.42
C ARG A 352 9.16 -18.02 1.98
N ALA A 353 10.01 -17.52 1.07
CA ALA A 353 9.69 -17.49 -0.36
C ALA A 353 9.48 -18.89 -0.95
N ALA A 354 10.06 -19.94 -0.34
CA ALA A 354 9.83 -21.33 -0.73
C ALA A 354 8.36 -21.75 -0.74
N ASP A 355 7.56 -21.15 0.15
CA ASP A 355 6.15 -21.52 0.36
C ASP A 355 5.15 -20.51 -0.21
N LEU A 356 5.64 -19.56 -1.03
CA LEU A 356 4.81 -18.53 -1.64
C LEU A 356 4.22 -19.01 -2.98
N ALA A 357 3.00 -19.52 -2.93
CA ALA A 357 2.26 -19.83 -4.15
C ALA A 357 2.13 -18.58 -5.05
N GLY A 358 2.47 -18.73 -6.33
CA GLY A 358 2.39 -17.67 -7.32
C GLY A 358 3.68 -16.88 -7.56
N ILE A 359 4.78 -17.25 -6.89
CA ILE A 359 6.15 -16.83 -7.22
C ILE A 359 6.96 -18.08 -7.54
N ASP A 360 7.32 -18.24 -8.79
CA ASP A 360 8.12 -19.38 -9.26
C ASP A 360 9.61 -19.04 -9.04
N ALA A 361 10.07 -19.18 -7.78
CA ALA A 361 11.44 -18.90 -7.39
C ALA A 361 12.19 -20.21 -7.09
N GLU A 362 13.40 -20.36 -7.64
CA GLU A 362 14.28 -21.48 -7.34
C GLU A 362 15.21 -21.17 -6.14
N TYR A 363 15.59 -22.21 -5.41
CA TYR A 363 16.60 -22.06 -4.37
C TYR A 363 17.96 -21.73 -4.97
N MET A 364 18.61 -20.68 -4.48
CA MET A 364 19.97 -20.29 -4.82
C MET A 364 20.89 -20.60 -3.63
N GLU A 365 21.77 -21.58 -3.77
CA GLU A 365 22.77 -21.90 -2.75
C GLU A 365 23.80 -20.76 -2.62
N ASP A 366 24.27 -20.25 -3.78
CA ASP A 366 25.07 -19.03 -3.88
C ASP A 366 24.39 -18.06 -4.85
N PRO A 367 23.66 -17.06 -4.33
CA PRO A 367 22.98 -16.10 -5.18
C PRO A 367 23.94 -15.19 -5.97
N VAL A 368 25.15 -14.94 -5.45
CA VAL A 368 26.17 -14.12 -6.14
C VAL A 368 26.66 -14.84 -7.38
N VAL A 369 27.01 -16.12 -7.26
CA VAL A 369 27.38 -16.96 -8.39
C VAL A 369 26.25 -17.07 -9.39
N SER A 370 25.02 -17.32 -8.91
CA SER A 370 23.82 -17.45 -9.75
C SER A 370 23.54 -16.20 -10.59
N VAL A 371 23.75 -15.00 -10.01
CA VAL A 371 23.57 -13.72 -10.72
C VAL A 371 24.69 -13.50 -11.75
N ARG A 372 25.95 -13.78 -11.38
CA ARG A 372 27.10 -13.68 -12.31
C ARG A 372 26.93 -14.60 -13.51
N ASP A 373 26.57 -15.85 -13.28
CA ASP A 373 26.41 -16.84 -14.33
C ASP A 373 25.30 -16.46 -15.32
N PHE A 374 24.20 -15.89 -14.80
CA PHE A 374 23.08 -15.44 -15.63
C PHE A 374 23.48 -14.31 -16.58
N PHE A 375 24.25 -13.33 -16.12
CA PHE A 375 24.68 -12.21 -16.97
C PHE A 375 25.93 -12.51 -17.79
N GLY A 376 26.64 -13.60 -17.48
CA GLY A 376 27.95 -13.94 -18.04
C GLY A 376 29.09 -13.18 -17.36
N HIS A 377 30.29 -13.70 -17.44
CA HIS A 377 31.46 -13.02 -16.93
C HIS A 377 31.80 -11.83 -17.86
N THR A 378 31.29 -10.65 -17.53
CA THR A 378 31.69 -9.38 -18.17
C THR A 378 32.65 -8.63 -17.27
#